data_970e85b3f6f8192589f8743c0fd8ea2b
#
_entry.id   970e85b3f6f8192589f8743c0fd8ea2b
#
_cell.length_a   1.000
_cell.length_b   1.000
_cell.length_c   1.000
_cell.angle_alpha   90.00
_cell.angle_beta   90.00
_cell.angle_gamma   90.00
#
_symmetry.space_group_name_H-M   'P 1'
#
loop_
_entity.id
_entity.type
_entity.pdbx_description
1 polymer ?
#
loop_
_entity_poly.entity_id
_entity_poly.type
_entity_poly.pdbx_seq_one_letter_code
_entity_poly.pdbx_strand_id
1 'polypeptide(L)'
;MKNMLHARGPAPAAVLLWAGCWAAWPAVAESPASGSLTRFDAWHTRVPDRYVRASRAAGALPVATIQPSANGGDQADALQAAFDALQPGQRLVLAPGRYEVGRSLTVSKADVVISGYGATLIATTAGDQTLTMSGSGSTLVGIALIGTGTTRLATRESTKVQVTGSGVQVLGVTIRGGASAGIFVYGGRQVAIVGNAVSATLADGIHVTNGSTDVRVQRNTVTGTGDDLIAVVSYQADGRLSGNVLIDGNSVSGNPWGRGISVVGGRSVTISNNTVVGVQKAAGILVAQEDSWHTYGVTDVRIENNVVDAIQDGTNANNGLPPTHQAAIELDTWSGSVSYGVVKGNRVSRSGFAGFRAYGNVCQFAVIDNAFTSIADAPVSLLTNACPASAIVVYGNTLSGVALPPSIGASTSGTIPAGGAVTTSLPTVRTELMQTSGTRMPKHR
;
A
#
# COMPACT_ATOMS: atom_id res chain seq x y z
N MET A 1 -4.54 12.41 -21.74
CA MET A 1 -5.01 13.20 -20.59
C MET A 1 -3.88 14.13 -20.21
N LYS A 2 -4.09 15.42 -20.38
CA LYS A 2 -3.06 16.45 -20.15
C LYS A 2 -2.81 16.64 -18.67
N ASN A 3 -1.55 16.55 -18.28
CA ASN A 3 -1.03 16.81 -16.96
C ASN A 3 -1.38 18.22 -16.50
N MET A 4 -2.13 18.35 -15.42
CA MET A 4 -2.17 19.56 -14.64
C MET A 4 -1.72 19.25 -13.21
N LEU A 5 -0.42 19.19 -13.03
CA LEU A 5 0.19 19.40 -11.72
C LEU A 5 0.37 20.91 -11.59
N HIS A 6 -0.58 21.59 -10.96
CA HIS A 6 -0.41 22.97 -10.58
C HIS A 6 0.43 23.00 -9.29
N ALA A 7 1.66 23.47 -9.43
CA ALA A 7 2.44 23.93 -8.30
C ALA A 7 1.70 25.11 -7.68
N ARG A 8 1.30 25.01 -6.42
CA ARG A 8 0.81 26.14 -5.65
C ARG A 8 2.00 26.99 -5.23
N GLY A 9 2.03 28.25 -5.68
CA GLY A 9 2.77 29.30 -5.02
C GLY A 9 2.10 29.64 -3.68
N PRO A 10 2.80 30.25 -2.74
CA PRO A 10 2.24 30.63 -1.45
C PRO A 10 1.11 31.66 -1.67
N ALA A 11 -0.07 31.34 -1.17
CA ALA A 11 -1.17 32.31 -1.11
C ALA A 11 -0.85 33.35 -0.03
N PRO A 12 -1.17 34.66 -0.27
CA PRO A 12 -0.96 35.68 0.74
C PRO A 12 -1.88 35.44 1.94
N ALA A 13 -1.32 35.57 3.13
CA ALA A 13 -2.02 35.46 4.38
C ALA A 13 -3.13 36.55 4.47
N ALA A 14 -4.39 36.14 4.36
CA ALA A 14 -5.53 36.94 4.75
C ALA A 14 -5.91 36.55 6.18
N VAL A 15 -5.59 37.43 7.13
CA VAL A 15 -6.07 37.35 8.51
C VAL A 15 -7.55 37.73 8.52
N LEU A 16 -8.44 36.79 8.64
CA LEU A 16 -9.84 36.97 8.96
C LEU A 16 -10.09 36.55 10.40
N LEU A 17 -10.28 37.54 11.26
CA LEU A 17 -10.79 37.40 12.61
C LEU A 17 -12.25 36.91 12.57
N TRP A 18 -12.51 35.67 12.98
CA TRP A 18 -13.86 35.22 13.29
C TRP A 18 -13.98 34.98 14.79
N ALA A 19 -14.83 35.77 15.42
CA ALA A 19 -15.24 35.64 16.78
C ALA A 19 -16.38 34.60 16.90
N GLY A 20 -16.26 33.68 17.84
CA GLY A 20 -17.38 33.18 18.59
C GLY A 20 -17.97 31.84 18.21
N CYS A 21 -17.78 30.90 19.00
CA CYS A 21 -18.72 30.08 19.82
C CYS A 21 -17.91 28.96 20.49
N TRP A 22 -17.59 29.18 21.71
CA TRP A 22 -16.95 28.19 22.57
C TRP A 22 -18.04 27.21 23.06
N ALA A 23 -18.16 26.06 22.45
CA ALA A 23 -18.77 24.93 23.12
C ALA A 23 -17.65 24.26 23.94
N ALA A 24 -17.73 24.40 25.26
CA ALA A 24 -16.84 23.74 26.20
C ALA A 24 -17.00 22.22 26.08
N TRP A 25 -15.95 21.55 25.64
CA TRP A 25 -15.84 20.10 25.75
C TRP A 25 -15.48 19.74 27.20
N PRO A 26 -16.11 18.75 27.81
CA PRO A 26 -15.74 18.34 29.15
C PRO A 26 -14.31 17.80 29.13
N ALA A 27 -13.46 18.41 29.94
CA ALA A 27 -12.12 17.89 30.22
C ALA A 27 -12.25 16.59 31.02
N VAL A 28 -11.98 15.49 30.41
CA VAL A 28 -11.71 14.24 31.12
C VAL A 28 -10.24 13.94 30.91
N ALA A 29 -9.48 14.22 31.95
CA ALA A 29 -8.07 13.86 32.06
C ALA A 29 -7.98 12.36 32.36
N GLU A 30 -7.72 11.55 31.35
CA GLU A 30 -7.10 10.26 31.55
C GLU A 30 -5.90 10.16 30.63
N SER A 31 -4.78 9.74 31.21
CA SER A 31 -3.60 9.27 30.47
C SER A 31 -4.09 8.36 29.36
N PRO A 32 -3.57 8.47 28.10
CA PRO A 32 -4.03 7.61 27.02
C PRO A 32 -3.92 6.18 27.52
N ALA A 33 -5.07 5.59 27.75
CA ALA A 33 -5.12 4.26 28.32
C ALA A 33 -4.33 3.36 27.37
N SER A 34 -3.27 2.76 27.88
CA SER A 34 -2.53 1.67 27.21
C SER A 34 -3.46 0.61 26.60
N GLY A 35 -4.72 0.59 27.02
CA GLY A 35 -5.75 -0.32 26.54
C GLY A 35 -6.22 -0.13 25.08
N SER A 36 -6.13 1.06 24.47
CA SER A 36 -6.51 1.21 23.05
C SER A 36 -5.38 0.79 22.12
N LEU A 37 -4.14 1.05 22.52
CA LEU A 37 -2.96 0.57 21.80
C LEU A 37 -2.78 -0.95 21.98
N THR A 38 -3.03 -1.49 23.16
CA THR A 38 -2.98 -2.94 23.41
C THR A 38 -4.05 -3.73 22.69
N ARG A 39 -5.22 -3.17 22.41
CA ARG A 39 -6.21 -3.82 21.53
C ARG A 39 -5.73 -3.92 20.08
N PHE A 40 -5.04 -2.90 19.61
CA PHE A 40 -4.47 -2.89 18.27
C PHE A 40 -3.26 -3.83 18.17
N ASP A 41 -2.36 -3.80 19.15
CA ASP A 41 -1.21 -4.72 19.25
C ASP A 41 -1.66 -6.18 19.39
N ALA A 42 -2.71 -6.45 20.16
CA ALA A 42 -3.31 -7.78 20.28
C ALA A 42 -3.93 -8.27 18.95
N TRP A 43 -4.37 -7.36 18.10
CA TRP A 43 -4.87 -7.71 16.78
C TRP A 43 -3.72 -8.11 15.84
N HIS A 44 -2.59 -7.40 15.86
CA HIS A 44 -1.40 -7.75 15.09
C HIS A 44 -0.82 -9.13 15.48
N THR A 45 -0.91 -9.49 16.73
CA THR A 45 -0.36 -10.77 17.27
C THR A 45 -1.31 -11.95 17.11
N ARG A 46 -2.62 -11.76 16.95
CA ARG A 46 -3.62 -12.85 16.84
C ARG A 46 -3.81 -13.44 15.46
N VAL A 47 -3.20 -12.87 14.45
CA VAL A 47 -3.37 -13.30 13.07
C VAL A 47 -2.62 -14.61 12.71
N PRO A 48 -1.57 -15.08 13.38
CA PRO A 48 -0.80 -16.24 12.97
C PRO A 48 -1.49 -17.60 13.07
N ASP A 49 -2.31 -17.84 14.08
CA ASP A 49 -2.62 -19.21 14.51
C ASP A 49 -3.69 -19.98 13.69
N ARG A 50 -4.45 -19.34 12.85
CA ARG A 50 -5.49 -20.02 12.04
C ARG A 50 -5.00 -20.59 10.71
N TYR A 51 -3.75 -20.39 10.37
CA TYR A 51 -3.15 -20.67 9.06
C TYR A 51 -2.67 -22.09 8.85
N VAL A 52 -2.22 -22.71 9.92
CA VAL A 52 -1.58 -24.03 9.86
C VAL A 52 -2.55 -25.12 9.43
N ARG A 53 -3.86 -24.93 9.63
CA ARG A 53 -4.86 -25.97 9.29
C ARG A 53 -5.29 -25.97 7.82
N ALA A 54 -5.32 -24.84 7.14
CA ALA A 54 -5.72 -24.78 5.74
C ALA A 54 -4.61 -25.30 4.79
N SER A 55 -3.36 -25.22 5.20
CA SER A 55 -2.21 -25.59 4.39
C SER A 55 -1.91 -27.10 4.38
N ARG A 56 -2.26 -27.83 5.43
CA ARG A 56 -2.17 -29.32 5.39
C ARG A 56 -3.07 -29.91 4.31
N ALA A 57 -4.18 -29.25 3.98
CA ALA A 57 -5.02 -29.62 2.85
C ALA A 57 -4.36 -29.30 1.50
N ALA A 58 -3.57 -28.22 1.41
CA ALA A 58 -2.89 -27.82 0.16
C ALA A 58 -1.79 -28.81 -0.27
N GLY A 59 -1.17 -29.51 0.66
CA GLY A 59 -0.18 -30.56 0.36
C GLY A 59 -0.74 -31.82 -0.26
N ALA A 60 -2.05 -32.06 -0.14
CA ALA A 60 -2.74 -33.27 -0.62
C ALA A 60 -3.58 -33.01 -1.89
N LEU A 61 -3.52 -31.80 -2.49
CA LEU A 61 -4.30 -31.47 -3.68
C LEU A 61 -3.81 -32.24 -4.92
N PRO A 62 -4.72 -32.70 -5.78
CA PRO A 62 -4.35 -33.21 -7.10
C PRO A 62 -3.53 -32.17 -7.85
N VAL A 63 -2.46 -32.59 -8.51
CA VAL A 63 -1.53 -31.72 -9.21
C VAL A 63 -1.60 -31.97 -10.71
N ALA A 64 -1.98 -30.96 -11.49
CA ALA A 64 -1.74 -30.92 -12.92
C ALA A 64 -0.49 -30.07 -13.20
N THR A 65 0.29 -30.43 -14.21
CA THR A 65 1.51 -29.71 -14.62
C THR A 65 1.42 -29.33 -16.08
N ILE A 66 1.77 -28.08 -16.39
CA ILE A 66 1.94 -27.59 -17.76
C ILE A 66 3.43 -27.28 -17.99
N GLN A 67 3.93 -27.62 -19.17
CA GLN A 67 5.30 -27.42 -19.60
C GLN A 67 5.43 -26.17 -20.47
N PRO A 68 6.55 -25.45 -20.45
CA PRO A 68 6.80 -24.41 -21.44
C PRO A 68 6.91 -25.03 -22.84
N SER A 69 6.53 -24.27 -23.86
CA SER A 69 6.66 -24.70 -25.26
C SER A 69 8.13 -24.90 -25.62
N ALA A 70 8.48 -26.06 -26.16
CA ALA A 70 9.84 -26.37 -26.58
C ALA A 70 10.32 -25.48 -27.75
N ASN A 71 9.39 -24.99 -28.57
CA ASN A 71 9.68 -24.19 -29.76
C ASN A 71 9.42 -22.70 -29.56
N GLY A 72 9.08 -22.25 -28.35
CA GLY A 72 8.59 -20.91 -28.09
C GLY A 72 7.16 -20.72 -28.63
N GLY A 73 6.76 -19.45 -28.71
CA GLY A 73 5.44 -19.05 -29.21
C GLY A 73 4.40 -18.87 -28.11
N ASP A 74 3.28 -18.26 -28.50
CA ASP A 74 2.22 -17.87 -27.59
C ASP A 74 1.55 -19.10 -26.96
N GLN A 75 1.55 -19.13 -25.65
CA GLN A 75 0.93 -20.19 -24.85
C GLN A 75 -0.35 -19.75 -24.12
N ALA A 76 -0.89 -18.58 -24.46
CA ALA A 76 -2.04 -18.03 -23.77
C ALA A 76 -3.25 -18.97 -23.81
N ASP A 77 -3.54 -19.59 -24.95
CA ASP A 77 -4.67 -20.51 -25.10
C ASP A 77 -4.47 -21.80 -24.29
N ALA A 78 -3.28 -22.36 -24.32
CA ALA A 78 -2.96 -23.56 -23.55
C ALA A 78 -3.04 -23.30 -22.04
N LEU A 79 -2.53 -22.15 -21.58
CA LEU A 79 -2.60 -21.74 -20.18
C LEU A 79 -4.05 -21.49 -19.74
N GLN A 80 -4.84 -20.80 -20.58
CA GLN A 80 -6.24 -20.54 -20.26
C GLN A 80 -7.04 -21.83 -20.20
N ALA A 81 -6.86 -22.74 -21.15
CA ALA A 81 -7.51 -24.05 -21.13
C ALA A 81 -7.15 -24.85 -19.87
N ALA A 82 -5.90 -24.78 -19.43
CA ALA A 82 -5.46 -25.44 -18.19
C ALA A 82 -6.11 -24.79 -16.95
N PHE A 83 -6.25 -23.47 -16.91
CA PHE A 83 -6.94 -22.78 -15.81
C PHE A 83 -8.44 -23.15 -15.78
N ASP A 84 -9.07 -23.22 -16.95
CA ASP A 84 -10.49 -23.54 -17.08
C ASP A 84 -10.81 -25.00 -16.73
N ALA A 85 -9.87 -25.89 -16.92
CA ALA A 85 -10.00 -27.29 -16.58
C ALA A 85 -9.91 -27.59 -15.08
N LEU A 86 -9.38 -26.66 -14.28
CA LEU A 86 -9.22 -26.86 -12.84
C LEU A 86 -10.56 -27.01 -12.12
N GLN A 87 -10.56 -27.90 -11.12
CA GLN A 87 -11.66 -28.06 -10.18
C GLN A 87 -11.29 -27.44 -8.83
N PRO A 88 -12.27 -27.02 -8.01
CA PRO A 88 -12.02 -26.55 -6.66
C PRO A 88 -11.12 -27.53 -5.88
N GLY A 89 -10.15 -26.99 -5.17
CA GLY A 89 -9.16 -27.77 -4.42
C GLY A 89 -7.98 -28.29 -5.26
N GLN A 90 -7.93 -28.04 -6.54
CA GLN A 90 -6.82 -28.47 -7.39
C GLN A 90 -5.68 -27.45 -7.47
N ARG A 91 -4.50 -27.96 -7.78
CA ARG A 91 -3.29 -27.19 -7.99
C ARG A 91 -2.77 -27.41 -9.41
N LEU A 92 -2.52 -26.33 -10.13
CA LEU A 92 -1.76 -26.32 -11.36
C LEU A 92 -0.32 -25.88 -11.06
N VAL A 93 0.64 -26.62 -11.60
CA VAL A 93 2.06 -26.26 -11.55
C VAL A 93 2.50 -25.88 -12.96
N LEU A 94 3.01 -24.65 -13.10
CA LEU A 94 3.79 -24.26 -14.26
C LEU A 94 5.22 -24.72 -14.02
N ALA A 95 5.71 -25.64 -14.86
CA ALA A 95 7.09 -26.09 -14.78
C ALA A 95 8.07 -24.92 -15.02
N PRO A 96 9.29 -24.98 -14.46
CA PRO A 96 10.29 -23.95 -14.71
C PRO A 96 10.52 -23.71 -16.21
N GLY A 97 10.58 -22.43 -16.60
CA GLY A 97 10.82 -22.04 -17.99
C GLY A 97 10.07 -20.78 -18.39
N ARG A 98 10.09 -20.47 -19.68
CA ARG A 98 9.54 -19.25 -20.27
C ARG A 98 8.22 -19.56 -20.98
N TYR A 99 7.20 -18.80 -20.70
CA TYR A 99 5.88 -18.87 -21.30
C TYR A 99 5.57 -17.53 -21.95
N GLU A 100 5.52 -17.48 -23.25
CA GLU A 100 5.07 -16.29 -23.96
C GLU A 100 3.56 -16.18 -23.92
N VAL A 101 3.04 -14.99 -23.67
CA VAL A 101 1.61 -14.74 -23.46
C VAL A 101 1.19 -13.50 -24.24
N GLY A 102 0.37 -13.68 -25.25
CA GLY A 102 -0.08 -12.64 -26.18
C GLY A 102 -1.41 -12.00 -25.80
N ARG A 103 -2.11 -12.49 -24.78
CA ARG A 103 -3.37 -11.94 -24.29
C ARG A 103 -3.53 -12.14 -22.78
N SER A 104 -4.48 -11.42 -22.21
CA SER A 104 -4.84 -11.55 -20.80
C SER A 104 -5.42 -12.94 -20.49
N LEU A 105 -5.09 -13.44 -19.29
CA LEU A 105 -5.52 -14.73 -18.77
C LEU A 105 -6.39 -14.55 -17.52
N THR A 106 -7.30 -15.48 -17.27
CA THR A 106 -8.20 -15.43 -16.11
C THR A 106 -8.23 -16.74 -15.35
N VAL A 107 -7.97 -16.67 -14.04
CA VAL A 107 -8.21 -17.76 -13.09
C VAL A 107 -9.56 -17.50 -12.43
N SER A 108 -10.62 -18.12 -12.93
CA SER A 108 -12.00 -17.95 -12.46
C SER A 108 -12.46 -19.05 -11.48
N LYS A 109 -11.75 -20.15 -11.40
CA LYS A 109 -12.11 -21.28 -10.53
C LYS A 109 -11.83 -20.94 -9.06
N ALA A 110 -12.78 -21.29 -8.22
CA ALA A 110 -12.64 -21.12 -6.79
C ALA A 110 -11.67 -22.14 -6.17
N ASP A 111 -11.03 -21.74 -5.07
CA ASP A 111 -10.16 -22.60 -4.25
C ASP A 111 -9.07 -23.35 -5.02
N VAL A 112 -8.53 -22.74 -6.08
CA VAL A 112 -7.43 -23.33 -6.86
C VAL A 112 -6.10 -22.66 -6.55
N VAL A 113 -5.01 -23.36 -6.80
CA VAL A 113 -3.66 -22.85 -6.63
C VAL A 113 -2.93 -22.88 -7.98
N ILE A 114 -2.44 -21.73 -8.42
CA ILE A 114 -1.52 -21.62 -9.54
C ILE A 114 -0.11 -21.41 -8.98
N SER A 115 0.76 -22.39 -9.19
CA SER A 115 2.13 -22.39 -8.67
C SER A 115 3.12 -22.39 -9.83
N GLY A 116 4.13 -21.52 -9.79
CA GLY A 116 5.07 -21.40 -10.89
C GLY A 116 6.47 -21.01 -10.47
N TYR A 117 7.03 -21.71 -9.47
CA TYR A 117 8.42 -21.47 -9.08
C TYR A 117 9.38 -21.79 -10.22
N GLY A 118 10.14 -20.78 -10.66
CA GLY A 118 11.01 -20.88 -11.83
C GLY A 118 10.29 -20.67 -13.18
N ALA A 119 8.97 -20.54 -13.18
CA ALA A 119 8.22 -20.18 -14.39
C ALA A 119 8.15 -18.65 -14.56
N THR A 120 8.28 -18.20 -15.79
CA THR A 120 8.20 -16.80 -16.16
C THR A 120 7.18 -16.61 -17.28
N LEU A 121 6.11 -15.88 -17.03
CA LEU A 121 5.18 -15.40 -18.04
C LEU A 121 5.70 -14.10 -18.65
N ILE A 122 5.82 -14.06 -19.97
CA ILE A 122 6.36 -12.91 -20.69
C ILE A 122 5.29 -12.36 -21.62
N ALA A 123 4.94 -11.10 -21.44
CA ALA A 123 4.02 -10.42 -22.31
C ALA A 123 4.65 -10.25 -23.70
N THR A 124 3.96 -10.67 -24.74
CA THR A 124 4.36 -10.43 -26.12
C THR A 124 3.66 -9.21 -26.73
N THR A 125 2.52 -8.82 -26.18
CA THR A 125 1.81 -7.58 -26.49
C THR A 125 1.99 -6.57 -25.37
N ALA A 126 2.47 -5.38 -25.66
CA ALA A 126 2.99 -4.46 -24.65
C ALA A 126 1.95 -3.93 -23.66
N GLY A 127 0.67 -3.94 -23.96
CA GLY A 127 -0.35 -3.20 -23.23
C GLY A 127 -1.34 -4.01 -22.42
N ASP A 128 -1.49 -5.30 -22.63
CA ASP A 128 -2.70 -6.01 -22.20
C ASP A 128 -2.50 -7.34 -21.45
N GLN A 129 -1.28 -7.68 -21.10
CA GLN A 129 -1.00 -8.96 -20.45
C GLN A 129 -1.35 -8.93 -18.97
N THR A 130 -2.57 -9.29 -18.63
CA THR A 130 -3.06 -9.41 -17.27
C THR A 130 -3.33 -10.87 -16.90
N LEU A 131 -2.92 -11.25 -15.71
CA LEU A 131 -3.40 -12.45 -15.05
C LEU A 131 -4.48 -12.03 -14.03
N THR A 132 -5.75 -12.24 -14.38
CA THR A 132 -6.87 -11.90 -13.50
C THR A 132 -7.19 -13.05 -12.55
N MET A 133 -7.18 -12.78 -11.26
CA MET A 133 -7.55 -13.68 -10.17
C MET A 133 -8.97 -13.33 -9.71
N SER A 134 -9.99 -13.94 -10.34
CA SER A 134 -11.41 -13.72 -10.02
C SER A 134 -12.04 -14.87 -9.21
N GLY A 135 -11.45 -16.06 -9.23
CA GLY A 135 -11.92 -17.21 -8.45
C GLY A 135 -11.74 -17.01 -6.94
N SER A 136 -12.82 -17.13 -6.17
CA SER A 136 -12.75 -16.98 -4.72
C SER A 136 -11.85 -18.05 -4.09
N GLY A 137 -11.06 -17.65 -3.07
CA GLY A 137 -10.13 -18.54 -2.38
C GLY A 137 -8.91 -18.97 -3.20
N SER A 138 -8.77 -18.52 -4.45
CA SER A 138 -7.66 -18.90 -5.30
C SER A 138 -6.33 -18.26 -4.87
N THR A 139 -5.23 -18.94 -5.21
CA THR A 139 -3.88 -18.51 -4.85
C THR A 139 -2.98 -18.52 -6.09
N LEU A 140 -2.26 -17.41 -6.28
CA LEU A 140 -1.13 -17.31 -7.21
C LEU A 140 0.16 -17.31 -6.42
N VAL A 141 1.11 -18.18 -6.74
CA VAL A 141 2.33 -18.32 -5.94
C VAL A 141 3.58 -18.59 -6.77
N GLY A 142 4.67 -17.84 -6.46
CA GLY A 142 6.03 -18.12 -6.92
C GLY A 142 6.31 -17.90 -8.41
N ILE A 143 5.41 -17.24 -9.12
CA ILE A 143 5.52 -16.98 -10.58
C ILE A 143 6.25 -15.67 -10.83
N ALA A 144 6.99 -15.59 -11.94
CA ALA A 144 7.50 -14.33 -12.46
C ALA A 144 6.65 -13.84 -13.64
N LEU A 145 6.37 -12.52 -13.70
CA LEU A 145 5.69 -11.86 -14.79
C LEU A 145 6.56 -10.72 -15.32
N ILE A 146 6.80 -10.71 -16.63
CA ILE A 146 7.55 -9.65 -17.30
C ILE A 146 6.62 -8.88 -18.21
N GLY A 147 6.49 -7.58 -17.97
CA GLY A 147 5.77 -6.66 -18.85
C GLY A 147 6.74 -5.99 -19.83
N THR A 148 6.29 -5.76 -21.06
CA THR A 148 7.08 -5.16 -22.15
C THR A 148 6.58 -3.75 -22.55
N GLY A 149 5.55 -3.23 -21.87
CA GLY A 149 5.01 -1.90 -22.16
C GLY A 149 6.00 -0.78 -21.85
N THR A 150 6.12 0.18 -22.77
CA THR A 150 6.95 1.37 -22.66
C THR A 150 6.14 2.65 -22.53
N THR A 151 4.83 2.57 -22.69
CA THR A 151 3.88 3.68 -22.53
C THR A 151 2.89 3.36 -21.43
N ARG A 152 2.68 4.32 -20.52
CA ARG A 152 1.72 4.17 -19.42
C ARG A 152 0.29 4.08 -19.96
N LEU A 153 -0.43 3.05 -19.54
CA LEU A 153 -1.83 2.83 -19.86
C LEU A 153 -2.66 2.88 -18.57
N ALA A 154 -3.91 3.34 -18.73
CA ALA A 154 -4.86 3.45 -17.60
C ALA A 154 -5.89 2.31 -17.57
N THR A 155 -5.79 1.35 -18.50
CA THR A 155 -6.71 0.22 -18.56
C THR A 155 -6.36 -0.83 -17.51
N ARG A 156 -7.37 -1.47 -16.94
CA ARG A 156 -7.18 -2.54 -15.95
C ARG A 156 -6.50 -3.76 -16.56
N GLU A 157 -6.77 -4.03 -17.82
CA GLU A 157 -6.20 -5.13 -18.61
C GLU A 157 -4.69 -4.98 -18.80
N SER A 158 -4.15 -3.79 -18.59
CA SER A 158 -2.71 -3.51 -18.70
C SER A 158 -1.94 -3.76 -17.40
N THR A 159 -2.61 -4.09 -16.29
CA THR A 159 -1.96 -4.45 -15.02
C THR A 159 -1.38 -5.86 -15.10
N LYS A 160 -0.35 -6.17 -14.31
CA LYS A 160 0.27 -7.52 -14.41
C LYS A 160 -0.49 -8.58 -13.64
N VAL A 161 -1.00 -8.27 -12.46
CA VAL A 161 -1.92 -9.13 -11.72
C VAL A 161 -3.12 -8.29 -11.28
N GLN A 162 -4.31 -8.65 -11.74
CA GLN A 162 -5.56 -8.07 -11.28
C GLN A 162 -6.26 -9.02 -10.32
N VAL A 163 -6.72 -8.51 -9.18
CA VAL A 163 -7.46 -9.28 -8.18
C VAL A 163 -8.86 -8.71 -8.04
N THR A 164 -9.86 -9.51 -8.38
CA THR A 164 -11.29 -9.16 -8.25
C THR A 164 -12.07 -10.13 -7.37
N GLY A 165 -11.49 -11.29 -7.07
CA GLY A 165 -12.11 -12.33 -6.25
C GLY A 165 -12.03 -12.06 -4.75
N SER A 166 -12.80 -12.81 -3.99
CA SER A 166 -12.76 -12.84 -2.53
C SER A 166 -11.84 -13.94 -2.03
N GLY A 167 -11.07 -13.70 -0.95
CA GLY A 167 -10.15 -14.69 -0.39
C GLY A 167 -8.90 -14.99 -1.24
N VAL A 168 -8.64 -14.16 -2.24
CA VAL A 168 -7.51 -14.35 -3.17
C VAL A 168 -6.18 -14.04 -2.49
N GLN A 169 -5.16 -14.84 -2.84
CA GLN A 169 -3.81 -14.63 -2.36
C GLN A 169 -2.82 -14.53 -3.53
N VAL A 170 -1.91 -13.55 -3.47
CA VAL A 170 -0.77 -13.37 -4.38
C VAL A 170 0.50 -13.42 -3.54
N LEU A 171 1.26 -14.50 -3.67
CA LEU A 171 2.33 -14.85 -2.74
C LEU A 171 3.66 -15.07 -3.45
N GLY A 172 4.71 -14.35 -3.05
CA GLY A 172 6.05 -14.56 -3.59
C GLY A 172 6.16 -14.43 -5.11
N VAL A 173 5.34 -13.59 -5.71
CA VAL A 173 5.32 -13.30 -7.15
C VAL A 173 6.36 -12.24 -7.46
N THR A 174 7.06 -12.39 -8.58
CA THR A 174 7.99 -11.38 -9.08
C THR A 174 7.38 -10.70 -10.30
N ILE A 175 7.31 -9.37 -10.28
CA ILE A 175 6.80 -8.56 -11.41
C ILE A 175 7.88 -7.58 -11.82
N ARG A 176 8.20 -7.55 -13.11
CA ARG A 176 9.12 -6.59 -13.69
C ARG A 176 8.54 -5.94 -14.94
N GLY A 177 8.44 -4.62 -14.93
CA GLY A 177 7.83 -3.85 -16.00
C GLY A 177 6.30 -3.99 -16.04
N GLY A 178 5.70 -3.41 -17.04
CA GLY A 178 4.26 -3.39 -17.28
C GLY A 178 3.75 -1.98 -17.58
N ALA A 179 2.80 -1.88 -18.49
CA ALA A 179 2.24 -0.60 -18.96
C ALA A 179 1.36 0.10 -17.91
N SER A 180 0.92 -0.61 -16.87
CA SER A 180 0.09 -0.08 -15.78
C SER A 180 0.62 -0.57 -14.43
N ALA A 181 -0.25 -0.80 -13.45
CA ALA A 181 0.14 -1.26 -12.12
C ALA A 181 0.69 -2.71 -12.13
N GLY A 182 1.52 -3.02 -11.14
CA GLY A 182 2.02 -4.38 -10.94
C GLY A 182 0.95 -5.31 -10.39
N ILE A 183 0.43 -5.05 -9.20
CA ILE A 183 -0.69 -5.77 -8.60
C ILE A 183 -1.83 -4.79 -8.36
N PHE A 184 -3.01 -5.11 -8.88
CA PHE A 184 -4.18 -4.24 -8.86
C PHE A 184 -5.37 -4.94 -8.20
N VAL A 185 -5.69 -4.57 -6.96
CA VAL A 185 -6.84 -5.11 -6.24
C VAL A 185 -8.05 -4.21 -6.51
N TYR A 186 -9.01 -4.73 -7.26
CA TYR A 186 -10.18 -4.00 -7.74
C TYR A 186 -11.47 -4.62 -7.21
N GLY A 187 -12.01 -4.07 -6.15
CA GLY A 187 -13.20 -4.59 -5.49
C GLY A 187 -13.00 -5.93 -4.78
N GLY A 188 -11.74 -6.33 -4.57
CA GLY A 188 -11.39 -7.58 -3.89
C GLY A 188 -11.73 -7.52 -2.39
N ARG A 189 -12.09 -8.66 -1.82
CA ARG A 189 -12.39 -8.79 -0.39
C ARG A 189 -11.55 -9.92 0.20
N GLN A 190 -11.04 -9.72 1.42
CA GLN A 190 -10.19 -10.70 2.10
C GLN A 190 -8.98 -11.11 1.23
N VAL A 191 -8.25 -10.11 0.72
CA VAL A 191 -7.12 -10.30 -0.20
C VAL A 191 -5.79 -10.24 0.53
N ALA A 192 -4.87 -11.14 0.18
CA ALA A 192 -3.51 -11.16 0.71
C ALA A 192 -2.47 -11.00 -0.40
N ILE A 193 -1.70 -9.91 -0.34
CA ILE A 193 -0.58 -9.59 -1.23
C ILE A 193 0.69 -9.64 -0.41
N VAL A 194 1.43 -10.76 -0.45
CA VAL A 194 2.50 -11.00 0.53
C VAL A 194 3.78 -11.54 -0.09
N GLY A 195 4.90 -10.92 0.29
CA GLY A 195 6.24 -11.37 -0.09
C GLY A 195 6.53 -11.23 -1.57
N ASN A 196 5.85 -10.33 -2.28
CA ASN A 196 6.05 -10.12 -3.71
C ASN A 196 7.19 -9.14 -3.97
N ALA A 197 7.83 -9.26 -5.13
CA ALA A 197 8.80 -8.31 -5.65
C ALA A 197 8.23 -7.64 -6.89
N VAL A 198 8.01 -6.31 -6.84
CA VAL A 198 7.43 -5.53 -7.94
C VAL A 198 8.39 -4.42 -8.33
N SER A 199 8.69 -4.29 -9.61
CA SER A 199 9.63 -3.28 -10.07
C SER A 199 9.33 -2.75 -11.46
N ALA A 200 9.72 -1.50 -11.70
CA ALA A 200 9.72 -0.85 -13.02
C ALA A 200 8.36 -0.87 -13.75
N THR A 201 7.27 -0.84 -13.03
CA THR A 201 5.92 -0.63 -13.59
C THR A 201 5.76 0.82 -14.04
N LEU A 202 4.91 1.08 -15.03
CA LEU A 202 4.68 2.44 -15.53
C LEU A 202 3.56 3.19 -14.76
N ALA A 203 2.87 2.53 -13.85
CA ALA A 203 1.98 3.11 -12.84
C ALA A 203 2.39 2.59 -11.46
N ASP A 204 1.44 2.40 -10.54
CA ASP A 204 1.72 1.95 -9.19
C ASP A 204 2.36 0.56 -9.12
N GLY A 205 3.07 0.31 -8.06
CA GLY A 205 3.54 -1.04 -7.78
C GLY A 205 2.41 -1.96 -7.32
N ILE A 206 1.75 -1.58 -6.24
CA ILE A 206 0.58 -2.28 -5.68
C ILE A 206 -0.54 -1.25 -5.46
N HIS A 207 -1.70 -1.47 -6.05
CA HIS A 207 -2.84 -0.55 -5.98
C HIS A 207 -4.10 -1.24 -5.47
N VAL A 208 -4.72 -0.71 -4.44
CA VAL A 208 -5.95 -1.22 -3.81
C VAL A 208 -7.06 -0.19 -3.98
N THR A 209 -8.14 -0.54 -4.68
CA THR A 209 -9.20 0.42 -5.02
C THR A 209 -10.59 -0.24 -5.20
N ASN A 210 -11.53 0.54 -5.67
CA ASN A 210 -12.92 0.14 -6.00
C ASN A 210 -13.64 -0.51 -4.82
N GLY A 211 -13.50 0.08 -3.62
CA GLY A 211 -14.13 -0.44 -2.41
C GLY A 211 -13.60 -1.80 -1.97
N SER A 212 -12.35 -2.10 -2.25
CA SER A 212 -11.67 -3.30 -1.73
C SER A 212 -11.63 -3.27 -0.21
N THR A 213 -11.90 -4.40 0.43
CA THR A 213 -11.92 -4.49 1.90
C THR A 213 -11.18 -5.71 2.41
N ASP A 214 -10.70 -5.61 3.67
CA ASP A 214 -10.00 -6.69 4.34
C ASP A 214 -8.75 -7.11 3.55
N VAL A 215 -7.93 -6.12 3.18
CA VAL A 215 -6.74 -6.32 2.35
C VAL A 215 -5.48 -6.27 3.19
N ARG A 216 -4.59 -7.21 2.94
CA ARG A 216 -3.28 -7.29 3.56
C ARG A 216 -2.19 -7.14 2.49
N VAL A 217 -1.35 -6.12 2.63
CA VAL A 217 -0.16 -5.86 1.79
C VAL A 217 1.06 -5.95 2.69
N GLN A 218 1.73 -7.10 2.72
CA GLN A 218 2.78 -7.35 3.70
C GLN A 218 4.06 -7.91 3.10
N ARG A 219 5.20 -7.45 3.64
CA ARG A 219 6.53 -7.97 3.31
C ARG A 219 6.83 -7.98 1.81
N ASN A 220 6.26 -7.03 1.06
CA ASN A 220 6.57 -6.87 -0.34
C ASN A 220 7.80 -5.96 -0.51
N THR A 221 8.53 -6.17 -1.59
CA THR A 221 9.57 -5.26 -2.06
C THR A 221 9.06 -4.58 -3.33
N VAL A 222 8.98 -3.24 -3.33
CA VAL A 222 8.48 -2.47 -4.47
C VAL A 222 9.48 -1.38 -4.81
N THR A 223 9.91 -1.32 -6.08
CA THR A 223 10.98 -0.40 -6.48
C THR A 223 10.74 0.23 -7.85
N GLY A 224 11.05 1.54 -7.97
CA GLY A 224 11.17 2.21 -9.26
C GLY A 224 9.88 2.17 -10.10
N THR A 225 8.74 2.42 -9.49
CA THR A 225 7.43 2.49 -10.19
C THR A 225 7.23 3.84 -10.86
N GLY A 226 6.35 3.90 -11.84
CA GLY A 226 6.01 5.14 -12.55
C GLY A 226 4.98 6.00 -11.83
N ASP A 227 4.39 5.52 -10.73
CA ASP A 227 3.54 6.24 -9.79
C ASP A 227 3.78 5.71 -8.37
N ASP A 228 2.80 5.73 -7.46
CA ASP A 228 3.00 5.33 -6.08
C ASP A 228 3.54 3.88 -5.96
N LEU A 229 4.43 3.65 -4.99
CA LEU A 229 4.95 2.31 -4.78
C LEU A 229 3.86 1.38 -4.22
N ILE A 230 3.09 1.85 -3.21
CA ILE A 230 1.88 1.18 -2.71
C ILE A 230 0.79 2.24 -2.54
N ALA A 231 -0.38 2.02 -3.15
CA ALA A 231 -1.52 2.93 -3.08
C ALA A 231 -2.80 2.26 -2.58
N VAL A 232 -3.54 2.96 -1.73
CA VAL A 232 -4.95 2.69 -1.41
C VAL A 232 -5.75 3.89 -1.87
N VAL A 233 -6.67 3.71 -2.80
CA VAL A 233 -7.44 4.81 -3.38
C VAL A 233 -8.93 4.52 -3.35
N SER A 234 -9.73 5.55 -3.03
CA SER A 234 -11.18 5.46 -3.11
C SER A 234 -11.72 6.61 -3.95
N TYR A 235 -12.06 6.33 -5.19
CA TYR A 235 -12.68 7.30 -6.07
C TYR A 235 -14.17 7.46 -5.77
N GLN A 236 -14.71 8.68 -5.83
CA GLN A 236 -16.14 8.94 -5.64
C GLN A 236 -17.00 8.22 -6.69
N ALA A 237 -16.47 8.07 -7.91
CA ALA A 237 -17.13 7.33 -8.98
C ALA A 237 -17.39 5.85 -8.64
N ASP A 238 -16.61 5.26 -7.74
CA ASP A 238 -16.80 3.87 -7.32
C ASP A 238 -17.98 3.72 -6.32
N GLY A 239 -18.48 4.83 -5.75
CA GLY A 239 -19.60 4.86 -4.81
C GLY A 239 -19.30 4.18 -3.46
N ARG A 240 -18.05 3.84 -3.14
CA ARG A 240 -17.66 3.08 -1.95
C ARG A 240 -16.20 3.29 -1.56
N LEU A 241 -15.93 3.20 -0.27
CA LEU A 241 -14.59 3.32 0.28
C LEU A 241 -13.88 1.97 0.32
N SER A 242 -12.63 1.96 -0.08
CA SER A 242 -11.68 0.91 0.28
C SER A 242 -11.36 1.02 1.77
N GLY A 243 -11.24 -0.11 2.45
CA GLY A 243 -11.03 -0.05 3.90
C GLY A 243 -10.64 -1.36 4.55
N ASN A 244 -10.29 -1.27 5.84
CA ASN A 244 -9.70 -2.36 6.60
C ASN A 244 -8.46 -2.91 5.87
N VAL A 245 -7.49 -2.02 5.60
CA VAL A 245 -6.27 -2.34 4.87
C VAL A 245 -5.07 -2.28 5.79
N LEU A 246 -4.27 -3.35 5.79
CA LEU A 246 -3.00 -3.43 6.50
C LEU A 246 -1.84 -3.39 5.50
N ILE A 247 -1.00 -2.35 5.57
CA ILE A 247 0.25 -2.21 4.83
C ILE A 247 1.39 -2.35 5.84
N ASP A 248 2.03 -3.51 5.91
CA ASP A 248 2.92 -3.84 7.02
C ASP A 248 4.21 -4.54 6.58
N GLY A 249 5.34 -4.06 7.09
CA GLY A 249 6.64 -4.69 6.88
C GLY A 249 7.11 -4.69 5.42
N ASN A 250 6.63 -3.77 4.58
CA ASN A 250 7.08 -3.65 3.20
C ASN A 250 8.38 -2.83 3.10
N SER A 251 9.19 -3.12 2.08
CA SER A 251 10.34 -2.33 1.67
C SER A 251 10.03 -1.67 0.33
N VAL A 252 9.92 -0.35 0.32
CA VAL A 252 9.58 0.42 -0.88
C VAL A 252 10.65 1.50 -1.14
N SER A 253 11.10 1.63 -2.38
CA SER A 253 12.23 2.53 -2.64
C SER A 253 12.36 3.00 -4.09
N GLY A 254 13.07 4.14 -4.25
CA GLY A 254 13.53 4.60 -5.55
C GLY A 254 12.43 5.10 -6.47
N ASN A 255 11.45 5.82 -5.94
CA ASN A 255 10.38 6.39 -6.75
C ASN A 255 10.76 7.79 -7.28
N PRO A 256 10.86 7.96 -8.60
CA PRO A 256 11.18 9.25 -9.18
C PRO A 256 9.95 10.16 -9.42
N TRP A 257 8.74 9.66 -9.30
CA TRP A 257 7.51 10.39 -9.66
C TRP A 257 6.47 10.45 -8.56
N GLY A 258 5.97 9.31 -8.07
CA GLY A 258 4.86 9.22 -7.11
C GLY A 258 5.30 9.30 -5.66
N ARG A 259 4.49 8.70 -4.79
CA ARG A 259 4.74 8.60 -3.35
C ARG A 259 5.31 7.23 -3.00
N GLY A 260 5.82 7.09 -1.77
CA GLY A 260 6.21 5.79 -1.26
C GLY A 260 4.98 4.92 -0.96
N ILE A 261 4.23 5.31 0.05
CA ILE A 261 2.96 4.67 0.41
C ILE A 261 1.88 5.76 0.46
N SER A 262 0.77 5.58 -0.23
CA SER A 262 -0.32 6.54 -0.26
C SER A 262 -1.66 5.94 0.15
N VAL A 263 -2.47 6.74 0.85
CA VAL A 263 -3.89 6.49 1.13
C VAL A 263 -4.66 7.71 0.68
N VAL A 264 -5.30 7.63 -0.48
CA VAL A 264 -6.03 8.76 -1.07
C VAL A 264 -7.52 8.41 -1.15
N GLY A 265 -8.21 8.69 -0.07
CA GLY A 265 -9.56 8.19 0.20
C GLY A 265 -9.56 6.76 0.77
N GLY A 266 -10.21 6.57 1.91
CA GLY A 266 -10.29 5.27 2.56
C GLY A 266 -10.71 5.33 4.01
N ARG A 267 -10.82 4.16 4.63
CA ARG A 267 -11.10 4.05 6.06
C ARG A 267 -10.40 2.86 6.71
N SER A 268 -10.06 2.99 7.99
CA SER A 268 -9.43 1.93 8.78
C SER A 268 -8.19 1.37 8.08
N VAL A 269 -7.21 2.24 7.82
CA VAL A 269 -5.96 1.86 7.15
C VAL A 269 -4.80 1.93 8.15
N THR A 270 -4.03 0.87 8.20
CA THR A 270 -2.80 0.81 9.00
C THR A 270 -1.59 0.71 8.09
N ILE A 271 -0.63 1.60 8.30
CA ILE A 271 0.68 1.63 7.65
C ILE A 271 1.72 1.43 8.75
N SER A 272 2.27 0.23 8.88
CA SER A 272 3.15 -0.09 9.99
C SER A 272 4.41 -0.84 9.58
N ASN A 273 5.51 -0.59 10.31
CA ASN A 273 6.76 -1.32 10.17
C ASN A 273 7.35 -1.33 8.74
N ASN A 274 6.97 -0.37 7.89
CA ASN A 274 7.49 -0.29 6.53
C ASN A 274 8.81 0.49 6.51
N THR A 275 9.64 0.18 5.51
CA THR A 275 10.82 0.96 5.14
C THR A 275 10.54 1.66 3.82
N VAL A 276 10.56 2.99 3.81
CA VAL A 276 10.29 3.86 2.67
C VAL A 276 11.52 4.71 2.41
N VAL A 277 12.17 4.53 1.26
CA VAL A 277 13.46 5.19 1.00
C VAL A 277 13.53 5.78 -0.41
N GLY A 278 14.06 6.99 -0.54
CA GLY A 278 14.43 7.55 -1.84
C GLY A 278 13.26 7.96 -2.72
N VAL A 279 12.21 8.53 -2.13
CA VAL A 279 11.07 9.12 -2.86
C VAL A 279 11.39 10.58 -3.14
N GLN A 280 11.63 10.95 -4.39
CA GLN A 280 12.21 12.24 -4.74
C GLN A 280 11.22 13.27 -5.27
N LYS A 281 10.03 12.86 -5.67
CA LYS A 281 9.01 13.79 -6.21
C LYS A 281 8.01 14.24 -5.17
N ALA A 282 7.59 13.35 -4.27
CA ALA A 282 6.47 13.57 -3.37
C ALA A 282 6.72 12.97 -1.98
N ALA A 283 5.69 12.81 -1.16
CA ALA A 283 5.79 12.30 0.20
C ALA A 283 6.30 10.84 0.25
N GLY A 284 7.02 10.50 1.31
CA GLY A 284 7.31 9.12 1.64
C GLY A 284 6.05 8.34 2.02
N ILE A 285 5.24 8.91 2.92
CA ILE A 285 3.91 8.42 3.25
C ILE A 285 2.90 9.56 3.11
N LEU A 286 1.87 9.36 2.30
CA LEU A 286 0.78 10.32 2.09
C LEU A 286 -0.55 9.76 2.57
N VAL A 287 -1.31 10.55 3.32
CA VAL A 287 -2.74 10.31 3.58
C VAL A 287 -3.51 11.54 3.14
N ALA A 288 -4.35 11.41 2.13
CA ALA A 288 -4.92 12.60 1.48
C ALA A 288 -6.35 12.42 0.98
N GLN A 289 -6.97 13.57 0.72
CA GLN A 289 -8.12 13.71 -0.16
C GLN A 289 -7.72 14.62 -1.32
N GLU A 290 -7.93 14.19 -2.55
CA GLU A 290 -7.53 14.89 -3.76
C GLU A 290 -8.73 15.22 -4.66
N ASP A 291 -9.00 16.52 -4.88
CA ASP A 291 -10.09 16.97 -5.76
C ASP A 291 -9.81 16.65 -7.23
N SER A 292 -8.54 16.73 -7.65
CA SER A 292 -8.13 16.46 -9.03
C SER A 292 -8.43 15.01 -9.48
N TRP A 293 -8.54 14.09 -8.53
CA TRP A 293 -8.89 12.70 -8.76
C TRP A 293 -10.28 12.34 -8.23
N HIS A 294 -11.03 13.30 -7.74
CA HIS A 294 -12.38 13.09 -7.17
C HIS A 294 -12.39 11.96 -6.16
N THR A 295 -11.47 12.00 -5.17
CA THR A 295 -11.40 10.97 -4.14
C THR A 295 -12.27 11.32 -2.95
N TYR A 296 -12.69 10.28 -2.21
CA TYR A 296 -13.24 10.45 -0.88
C TYR A 296 -12.18 10.96 0.11
N GLY A 297 -12.62 11.47 1.25
CA GLY A 297 -11.75 11.70 2.40
C GLY A 297 -11.24 10.41 3.03
N VAL A 298 -10.39 10.56 4.04
CA VAL A 298 -9.83 9.44 4.79
C VAL A 298 -10.23 9.54 6.26
N THR A 299 -10.59 8.42 6.85
CA THR A 299 -10.85 8.34 8.28
C THR A 299 -10.25 7.08 8.90
N ASP A 300 -9.84 7.19 10.17
CA ASP A 300 -9.27 6.08 10.93
C ASP A 300 -7.99 5.52 10.29
N VAL A 301 -6.88 6.26 10.44
CA VAL A 301 -5.57 5.89 9.90
C VAL A 301 -4.53 5.77 11.01
N ARG A 302 -3.71 4.75 10.90
CA ARG A 302 -2.56 4.54 11.77
C ARG A 302 -1.27 4.48 10.94
N ILE A 303 -0.29 5.31 11.27
CA ILE A 303 1.03 5.34 10.65
C ILE A 303 2.04 5.08 11.78
N GLU A 304 2.50 3.84 11.91
CA GLU A 304 3.21 3.41 13.11
C GLU A 304 4.53 2.69 12.80
N ASN A 305 5.59 3.07 13.50
CA ASN A 305 6.88 2.38 13.49
C ASN A 305 7.52 2.24 12.10
N ASN A 306 7.23 3.15 11.18
CA ASN A 306 7.85 3.13 9.86
C ASN A 306 9.23 3.82 9.89
N VAL A 307 10.12 3.40 8.98
CA VAL A 307 11.34 4.10 8.65
C VAL A 307 11.12 4.83 7.33
N VAL A 308 11.24 6.16 7.35
CA VAL A 308 11.03 7.03 6.18
C VAL A 308 12.29 7.85 5.96
N ASP A 309 12.98 7.63 4.86
CA ASP A 309 14.33 8.15 4.68
C ASP A 309 14.59 8.66 3.25
N ALA A 310 15.37 9.71 3.10
CA ALA A 310 15.75 10.30 1.83
C ALA A 310 14.55 10.73 0.96
N ILE A 311 13.67 11.55 1.54
CA ILE A 311 12.46 12.02 0.87
C ILE A 311 12.67 13.44 0.33
N GLN A 312 12.57 13.58 -0.99
CA GLN A 312 12.76 14.85 -1.70
C GLN A 312 14.09 15.54 -1.29
N ASP A 313 15.10 14.78 -0.94
CA ASP A 313 16.39 15.27 -0.45
C ASP A 313 17.41 15.54 -1.57
N GLY A 314 17.04 15.29 -2.82
CA GLY A 314 17.86 15.53 -4.00
C GLY A 314 18.92 14.45 -4.26
N THR A 315 18.99 13.38 -3.47
CA THR A 315 20.02 12.33 -3.61
C THR A 315 19.72 11.31 -4.70
N ASN A 316 18.47 11.23 -5.16
CA ASN A 316 18.04 10.31 -6.21
C ASN A 316 17.35 11.07 -7.37
N ALA A 317 17.18 10.37 -8.50
CA ALA A 317 16.50 10.94 -9.67
C ALA A 317 15.00 11.19 -9.39
N ASN A 318 14.50 12.30 -9.91
CA ASN A 318 13.10 12.71 -9.84
C ASN A 318 12.50 13.02 -11.22
N ASN A 319 13.01 12.43 -12.27
CA ASN A 319 12.62 12.69 -13.67
C ASN A 319 12.73 14.18 -14.11
N GLY A 320 13.59 14.95 -13.45
CA GLY A 320 13.79 16.38 -13.73
C GLY A 320 12.60 17.28 -13.36
N LEU A 321 11.62 16.77 -12.64
CA LEU A 321 10.46 17.53 -12.19
C LEU A 321 10.70 18.11 -10.79
N PRO A 322 10.22 19.33 -10.53
CA PRO A 322 10.38 19.93 -9.21
C PRO A 322 9.63 19.09 -8.15
N PRO A 323 10.15 19.00 -6.92
CA PRO A 323 9.48 18.35 -5.83
C PRO A 323 8.13 18.99 -5.49
N THR A 324 7.22 18.26 -4.87
CA THR A 324 5.90 18.75 -4.47
C THR A 324 5.93 19.59 -3.19
N HIS A 325 7.04 19.60 -2.47
CA HIS A 325 7.21 20.19 -1.14
C HIS A 325 6.32 19.54 -0.05
N GLN A 326 5.86 18.32 -0.29
CA GLN A 326 5.19 17.54 0.74
C GLN A 326 6.20 17.11 1.82
N ALA A 327 5.73 16.88 3.03
CA ALA A 327 6.55 16.33 4.11
C ALA A 327 6.94 14.87 3.84
N ALA A 328 7.90 14.35 4.59
CA ALA A 328 8.21 12.93 4.55
C ALA A 328 6.99 12.06 4.93
N ILE A 329 6.23 12.49 5.95
CA ILE A 329 4.89 11.96 6.27
C ILE A 329 3.90 13.13 6.14
N GLU A 330 2.97 13.00 5.22
CA GLU A 330 2.04 14.07 4.85
C GLU A 330 0.58 13.66 5.08
N LEU A 331 -0.18 14.49 5.78
CA LEU A 331 -1.64 14.46 5.80
C LEU A 331 -2.16 15.68 5.05
N ASP A 332 -2.84 15.51 3.93
CA ASP A 332 -3.22 16.61 3.03
C ASP A 332 -4.67 16.51 2.58
N THR A 333 -5.35 17.68 2.48
CA THR A 333 -6.72 17.73 1.94
C THR A 333 -6.91 18.92 1.06
N TRP A 334 -7.85 18.78 0.12
CA TRP A 334 -8.36 19.88 -0.68
C TRP A 334 -9.75 20.29 -0.16
N SER A 335 -10.83 19.79 -0.74
CA SER A 335 -12.19 20.11 -0.30
C SER A 335 -12.75 19.15 0.75
N GLY A 336 -12.18 17.95 0.84
CA GLY A 336 -12.62 16.92 1.79
C GLY A 336 -11.87 16.97 3.13
N SER A 337 -11.79 15.84 3.81
CA SER A 337 -11.18 15.75 5.14
C SER A 337 -10.33 14.50 5.32
N VAL A 338 -9.34 14.62 6.22
CA VAL A 338 -8.59 13.50 6.80
C VAL A 338 -8.77 13.57 8.31
N SER A 339 -9.32 12.52 8.93
CA SER A 339 -9.68 12.57 10.33
C SER A 339 -9.51 11.24 11.05
N TYR A 340 -9.36 11.33 12.38
CA TYR A 340 -9.18 10.22 13.29
C TYR A 340 -7.97 9.36 12.96
N GLY A 341 -6.86 9.62 13.63
CA GLY A 341 -5.69 8.78 13.41
C GLY A 341 -4.55 9.00 14.37
N VAL A 342 -3.52 8.20 14.17
CA VAL A 342 -2.28 8.30 14.93
C VAL A 342 -1.06 8.17 14.02
N VAL A 343 -0.06 9.01 14.27
CA VAL A 343 1.27 8.96 13.66
C VAL A 343 2.25 8.73 14.79
N LYS A 344 2.74 7.50 14.97
CA LYS A 344 3.46 7.12 16.18
C LYS A 344 4.71 6.29 15.91
N GLY A 345 5.79 6.61 16.65
CA GLY A 345 6.99 5.77 16.69
C GLY A 345 7.74 5.70 15.36
N ASN A 346 7.44 6.59 14.40
CA ASN A 346 8.12 6.59 13.12
C ASN A 346 9.52 7.22 13.24
N ARG A 347 10.44 6.72 12.43
CA ARG A 347 11.77 7.30 12.26
C ARG A 347 11.85 7.97 10.91
N VAL A 348 11.96 9.28 10.90
CA VAL A 348 12.05 10.09 9.69
C VAL A 348 13.42 10.72 9.61
N SER A 349 14.12 10.51 8.50
CA SER A 349 15.44 11.07 8.29
C SER A 349 15.60 11.57 6.85
N ARG A 350 16.50 12.57 6.68
CA ARG A 350 16.84 13.16 5.40
C ARG A 350 15.62 13.57 4.57
N SER A 351 14.78 14.45 5.12
CA SER A 351 13.69 15.07 4.37
C SER A 351 14.11 16.43 3.83
N GLY A 352 13.92 16.66 2.54
CA GLY A 352 14.15 17.96 1.90
C GLY A 352 13.13 19.03 2.28
N PHE A 353 12.06 18.65 2.99
CA PHE A 353 11.02 19.51 3.52
C PHE A 353 10.67 19.09 4.94
N ALA A 354 9.43 19.30 5.40
CA ALA A 354 9.04 18.95 6.75
C ALA A 354 9.16 17.43 7.01
N GLY A 355 9.37 17.06 8.26
CA GLY A 355 9.35 15.67 8.68
C GLY A 355 7.93 15.09 8.67
N PHE A 356 7.02 15.79 9.33
CA PHE A 356 5.58 15.54 9.32
C PHE A 356 4.84 16.85 9.03
N ARG A 357 3.80 16.79 8.20
CA ARG A 357 2.90 17.92 7.99
C ARG A 357 1.44 17.48 7.97
N ALA A 358 0.58 18.27 8.63
CA ALA A 358 -0.86 18.23 8.47
C ALA A 358 -1.29 19.50 7.75
N TYR A 359 -1.95 19.38 6.60
CA TYR A 359 -2.35 20.48 5.75
C TYR A 359 -3.83 20.40 5.37
N GLY A 360 -4.52 21.54 5.48
CA GLY A 360 -5.94 21.62 5.10
C GLY A 360 -6.89 21.14 6.20
N ASN A 361 -7.93 20.42 5.86
CA ASN A 361 -8.95 19.94 6.79
C ASN A 361 -8.54 18.59 7.41
N VAL A 362 -7.51 18.64 8.25
CA VAL A 362 -6.99 17.49 9.01
C VAL A 362 -7.38 17.64 10.48
N CYS A 363 -8.06 16.62 11.05
CA CYS A 363 -8.62 16.68 12.39
C CYS A 363 -8.40 15.41 13.19
N GLN A 364 -8.29 15.57 14.53
CA GLN A 364 -8.36 14.45 15.49
C GLN A 364 -7.24 13.43 15.25
N PHE A 365 -6.01 13.93 15.22
CA PHE A 365 -4.80 13.12 15.14
C PHE A 365 -3.94 13.24 16.41
N ALA A 366 -3.22 12.17 16.69
CA ALA A 366 -2.12 12.18 17.63
C ALA A 366 -0.80 11.92 16.89
N VAL A 367 0.17 12.84 17.02
CA VAL A 367 1.51 12.75 16.45
C VAL A 367 2.49 12.58 17.61
N ILE A 368 2.88 11.36 17.89
CA ILE A 368 3.51 11.01 19.15
C ILE A 368 4.72 10.09 18.98
N ASP A 369 5.73 10.32 19.81
CA ASP A 369 6.91 9.45 19.93
C ASP A 369 7.66 9.25 18.60
N ASN A 370 7.58 10.19 17.64
CA ASN A 370 8.33 10.09 16.38
C ASN A 370 9.74 10.68 16.56
N ALA A 371 10.70 10.10 15.86
CA ALA A 371 12.07 10.58 15.82
C ALA A 371 12.39 11.17 14.44
N PHE A 372 12.80 12.44 14.45
CA PHE A 372 13.19 13.18 13.26
C PHE A 372 14.69 13.45 13.26
N THR A 373 15.35 13.32 12.11
CA THR A 373 16.79 13.61 11.97
C THR A 373 17.07 14.18 10.57
N SER A 374 17.90 15.21 10.47
CA SER A 374 18.25 15.82 9.18
C SER A 374 17.02 16.25 8.37
N ILE A 375 16.17 17.02 8.98
CA ILE A 375 14.98 17.61 8.36
C ILE A 375 15.34 19.02 7.91
N ALA A 376 15.17 19.31 6.62
CA ALA A 376 15.55 20.61 6.06
C ALA A 376 14.62 21.75 6.47
N ASP A 377 13.37 21.44 6.81
CA ASP A 377 12.34 22.40 7.25
C ASP A 377 11.89 22.05 8.69
N ALA A 378 10.64 22.22 9.04
CA ALA A 378 10.12 21.90 10.38
C ALA A 378 10.00 20.40 10.60
N PRO A 379 10.43 19.85 11.76
CA PRO A 379 10.20 18.44 12.09
C PRO A 379 8.70 18.10 12.13
N VAL A 380 7.86 19.00 12.66
CA VAL A 380 6.40 18.90 12.69
C VAL A 380 5.81 20.22 12.24
N SER A 381 4.94 20.20 11.24
CA SER A 381 4.24 21.36 10.70
C SER A 381 2.72 21.13 10.72
N LEU A 382 1.99 22.05 11.35
CA LEU A 382 0.53 22.03 11.42
C LEU A 382 -0.04 23.23 10.68
N LEU A 383 -0.57 23.02 9.50
CA LEU A 383 -1.16 24.04 8.62
C LEU A 383 -2.64 23.72 8.35
N THR A 384 -3.35 23.38 9.40
CA THR A 384 -4.78 23.04 9.33
C THR A 384 -5.64 24.31 9.25
N ASN A 385 -6.71 24.28 8.48
CA ASN A 385 -7.59 25.43 8.25
C ASN A 385 -9.02 25.25 8.78
N ALA A 386 -9.59 24.07 8.69
CA ALA A 386 -10.96 23.79 9.14
C ALA A 386 -11.04 23.20 10.55
N CYS A 387 -9.97 22.58 11.03
CA CYS A 387 -9.84 22.13 12.41
C CYS A 387 -8.84 23.00 13.16
N PRO A 388 -9.13 23.38 14.41
CA PRO A 388 -8.14 24.06 15.22
C PRO A 388 -6.92 23.13 15.44
N ALA A 389 -5.73 23.73 15.45
CA ALA A 389 -4.48 22.96 15.70
C ALA A 389 -4.54 22.15 17.01
N SER A 390 -5.32 22.58 18.00
CA SER A 390 -5.60 21.87 19.24
C SER A 390 -6.32 20.53 19.06
N ALA A 391 -6.91 20.26 17.89
CA ALA A 391 -7.46 18.96 17.55
C ALA A 391 -6.39 17.94 17.10
N ILE A 392 -5.14 18.38 16.97
CA ILE A 392 -3.99 17.52 16.72
C ILE A 392 -3.07 17.57 17.94
N VAL A 393 -2.94 16.44 18.61
CA VAL A 393 -2.09 16.31 19.81
C VAL A 393 -0.68 15.93 19.38
N VAL A 394 0.32 16.72 19.78
CA VAL A 394 1.73 16.49 19.42
C VAL A 394 2.57 16.42 20.70
N TYR A 395 3.17 15.27 21.00
CA TYR A 395 4.08 15.12 22.15
C TYR A 395 5.04 13.93 21.99
N GLY A 396 6.09 13.90 22.81
CA GLY A 396 7.06 12.80 22.83
C GLY A 396 7.95 12.71 21.59
N ASN A 397 7.80 13.63 20.63
CA ASN A 397 8.62 13.63 19.42
C ASN A 397 10.01 14.21 19.70
N THR A 398 11.01 13.78 18.90
CA THR A 398 12.38 14.25 19.04
C THR A 398 12.95 14.74 17.71
N LEU A 399 13.86 15.72 17.76
CA LEU A 399 14.71 16.11 16.64
C LEU A 399 16.16 15.84 17.02
N SER A 400 16.82 14.96 16.30
CA SER A 400 18.22 14.54 16.59
C SER A 400 18.43 14.12 18.05
N GLY A 401 17.44 13.43 18.63
CA GLY A 401 17.44 12.96 20.01
C GLY A 401 17.02 14.00 21.06
N VAL A 402 16.81 15.26 20.66
CA VAL A 402 16.33 16.31 21.57
C VAL A 402 14.81 16.36 21.54
N ALA A 403 14.17 16.36 22.71
CA ALA A 403 12.72 16.42 22.81
C ALA A 403 12.17 17.70 22.18
N LEU A 404 11.18 17.57 21.33
CA LEU A 404 10.43 18.70 20.79
C LEU A 404 9.37 19.15 21.83
N PRO A 405 9.16 20.46 21.98
CA PRO A 405 8.07 20.92 22.81
C PRO A 405 6.73 20.45 22.23
N PRO A 406 5.72 20.19 23.07
CA PRO A 406 4.37 19.99 22.60
C PRO A 406 3.93 21.17 21.72
N SER A 407 3.15 20.93 20.67
CA SER A 407 2.65 22.02 19.83
C SER A 407 1.73 22.95 20.64
N ILE A 408 1.65 24.23 20.23
CA ILE A 408 0.74 25.19 20.84
C ILE A 408 -0.69 24.64 20.72
N GLY A 409 -1.41 24.56 21.81
CA GLY A 409 -2.75 23.96 21.90
C GLY A 409 -2.76 22.43 22.02
N ALA A 410 -1.61 21.79 21.99
CA ALA A 410 -1.54 20.37 22.37
C ALA A 410 -1.78 20.26 23.89
N SER A 411 -2.95 19.81 24.26
CA SER A 411 -3.18 19.32 25.61
C SER A 411 -2.39 18.02 25.80
N THR A 412 -1.63 17.91 26.85
CA THR A 412 -0.97 16.65 27.23
C THR A 412 -1.98 15.55 27.57
N SER A 413 -3.27 15.89 27.56
CA SER A 413 -4.41 15.02 27.89
C SER A 413 -5.33 14.72 26.70
N GLY A 414 -4.88 14.90 25.45
CA GLY A 414 -5.68 14.51 24.29
C GLY A 414 -5.88 12.99 24.26
N THR A 415 -7.13 12.54 24.17
CA THR A 415 -7.45 11.16 23.86
C THR A 415 -6.94 10.85 22.46
N ILE A 416 -6.08 9.86 22.32
CA ILE A 416 -5.80 9.27 21.03
C ILE A 416 -7.16 8.75 20.51
N PRO A 417 -7.62 9.20 19.34
CA PRO A 417 -8.85 8.67 18.77
C PRO A 417 -8.76 7.15 18.76
N ALA A 418 -9.74 6.49 19.33
CA ALA A 418 -9.82 5.05 19.19
C ALA A 418 -9.88 4.76 17.70
N GLY A 419 -8.82 4.22 17.14
CA GLY A 419 -8.83 3.71 15.80
C GLY A 419 -10.04 2.77 15.69
N GLY A 420 -10.82 2.92 14.62
CA GLY A 420 -11.94 2.03 14.37
C GLY A 420 -11.47 0.59 14.53
N ALA A 421 -12.29 -0.26 15.08
CA ALA A 421 -11.93 -1.65 15.25
C ALA A 421 -11.58 -2.24 13.88
N VAL A 422 -10.27 -2.39 13.62
CA VAL A 422 -9.85 -3.19 12.48
C VAL A 422 -10.41 -4.58 12.73
N THR A 423 -11.38 -4.97 11.93
CA THR A 423 -12.07 -6.22 12.14
C THR A 423 -11.11 -7.41 11.94
N THR A 424 -11.36 -8.49 12.64
CA THR A 424 -10.54 -9.71 12.58
C THR A 424 -10.67 -10.45 11.24
N SER A 425 -11.29 -9.85 10.23
CA SER A 425 -11.61 -10.47 8.94
C SER A 425 -10.51 -10.35 7.89
N LEU A 426 -9.32 -9.83 8.24
CA LEU A 426 -8.20 -9.77 7.30
C LEU A 426 -7.81 -11.16 6.82
N PRO A 427 -7.53 -11.27 5.52
CA PRO A 427 -7.23 -12.54 4.91
C PRO A 427 -5.98 -13.17 5.49
N THR A 428 -6.07 -14.45 5.59
CA THR A 428 -5.03 -15.31 6.10
C THR A 428 -4.07 -15.69 5.00
N VAL A 429 -2.78 -15.50 5.20
CA VAL A 429 -1.75 -15.92 4.23
C VAL A 429 -1.44 -17.38 4.40
N ARG A 430 -1.56 -18.16 3.35
CA ARG A 430 -1.12 -19.56 3.32
C ARG A 430 0.40 -19.62 3.12
N THR A 431 1.15 -19.31 4.17
CA THR A 431 2.61 -19.15 4.11
C THR A 431 3.36 -20.43 3.67
N GLU A 432 2.78 -21.59 3.87
CA GLU A 432 3.41 -22.85 3.48
C GLU A 432 3.49 -23.04 1.95
N LEU A 433 2.62 -22.39 1.20
CA LEU A 433 2.74 -22.37 -0.26
C LEU A 433 4.01 -21.62 -0.73
N MET A 434 4.60 -20.78 0.12
CA MET A 434 5.84 -20.09 -0.15
C MET A 434 7.10 -20.90 0.14
N GLN A 435 7.01 -21.95 0.96
CA GLN A 435 8.17 -22.71 1.43
C GLN A 435 8.48 -23.97 0.62
N THR A 436 7.59 -24.40 -0.28
CA THR A 436 7.74 -25.67 -1.02
C THR A 436 8.73 -25.63 -2.20
N SER A 437 9.47 -24.53 -2.38
CA SER A 437 10.46 -24.41 -3.47
C SER A 437 11.92 -24.64 -3.04
N GLY A 438 12.16 -24.99 -1.80
CA GLY A 438 13.49 -25.37 -1.33
C GLY A 438 13.94 -26.70 -1.90
N THR A 439 14.30 -26.76 -3.17
CA THR A 439 15.15 -27.81 -3.71
C THR A 439 16.48 -27.73 -2.97
N ARG A 440 16.74 -28.67 -2.07
CA ARG A 440 18.11 -28.93 -1.59
C ARG A 440 18.99 -29.09 -2.83
N MET A 441 19.89 -28.16 -3.04
CA MET A 441 20.99 -28.42 -3.97
C MET A 441 21.71 -29.70 -3.53
N PRO A 442 21.97 -30.64 -4.43
CA PRO A 442 22.81 -31.77 -4.10
C PRO A 442 24.18 -31.28 -3.71
N LYS A 443 24.65 -31.62 -2.53
CA LYS A 443 26.03 -31.41 -2.14
C LYS A 443 26.89 -32.28 -3.09
N HIS A 444 27.57 -31.65 -4.01
CA HIS A 444 28.67 -32.29 -4.71
C HIS A 444 29.76 -32.65 -3.67
N ARG A 445 30.02 -33.92 -3.60
CA ARG A 445 31.24 -34.45 -2.98
C ARG A 445 32.41 -34.27 -3.93
#